data_302f288d6643cec402966eec8f3a2070
#
_entry.id   302f288d6643cec402966eec8f3a2070
#
_cell.length_a   1.000
_cell.length_b   1.000
_cell.length_c   1.000
_cell.angle_alpha   90.00
_cell.angle_beta   90.00
_cell.angle_gamma   90.00
#
_symmetry.space_group_name_H-M   'P 1'
#
loop_
_entity.id
_entity.type
_entity.pdbx_description
1 polymer ?
#
loop_
_entity_poly.entity_id
_entity_poly.type
_entity_poly.pdbx_seq_one_letter_code
_entity_poly.pdbx_strand_id
1 'polypeptide(L)'
;MKKIVLTGGGTAGHVTPNIALLPSLKEASYEVFYIGSYTGIEKTLIEDLGIPYYGISSGKLRRYRSLKNLSDPFRVLHGLFQAKRLMKKIKPDIVFSKGGFVSVPVVLAAGSRHIPVIIHESDMTPGLANKIAMRKATKICCNFPETLKYLPEGKAVLTGSPIRQELLLGNKAAGLDLCNFTTDKPIILVVGGSTGAVHVNEAVRSILPELLKDFQVVHLCGKGKMDESLNGTPGYVQFEYISEQMRDLFAISSIVISRAGANAICELLALKKPNLLIPLSANASRGDQILNANSFKEHGYSMVLTEEDMNKDTLLAAVRKLYADRHQYIINMEKSEQQDSIDKIMNLIKDNSK
;
A
#
# COMPACT_ATOMS: atom_id res chain seq x y z
N MET A 1 8.13 -6.27 -29.29
CA MET A 1 7.57 -6.29 -27.91
C MET A 1 8.17 -5.09 -27.18
N LYS A 2 7.35 -4.21 -26.60
CA LYS A 2 7.81 -3.04 -25.85
C LYS A 2 8.41 -3.49 -24.50
N LYS A 3 9.40 -2.75 -24.00
CA LYS A 3 10.10 -3.03 -22.74
C LYS A 3 9.77 -2.00 -21.69
N ILE A 4 9.39 -2.47 -20.51
CA ILE A 4 9.16 -1.61 -19.35
C ILE A 4 10.11 -1.96 -18.21
N VAL A 5 10.66 -0.96 -17.57
CA VAL A 5 11.37 -1.11 -16.30
C VAL A 5 10.46 -0.62 -15.18
N LEU A 6 10.16 -1.50 -14.24
CA LEU A 6 9.52 -1.17 -12.97
C LEU A 6 10.59 -0.90 -11.90
N THR A 7 10.33 0.05 -11.02
CA THR A 7 11.22 0.34 -9.90
C THR A 7 10.44 0.83 -8.69
N GLY A 8 10.93 0.50 -7.53
CA GLY A 8 10.37 0.84 -6.23
C GLY A 8 10.98 -0.07 -5.18
N GLY A 9 10.99 0.34 -3.92
CA GLY A 9 11.54 -0.54 -2.91
C GLY A 9 11.75 0.12 -1.55
N GLY A 10 12.37 -0.64 -0.66
CA GLY A 10 12.56 -0.28 0.73
C GLY A 10 11.40 -0.68 1.65
N THR A 11 10.20 -0.81 1.15
CA THR A 11 9.02 -1.35 1.85
C THR A 11 8.12 -2.10 0.87
N ALA A 12 7.30 -3.03 1.36
CA ALA A 12 6.32 -3.76 0.53
C ALA A 12 5.35 -2.80 -0.18
N GLY A 13 5.00 -1.67 0.45
CA GLY A 13 4.12 -0.66 -0.13
C GLY A 13 4.63 0.00 -1.43
N HIS A 14 5.95 -0.02 -1.69
CA HIS A 14 6.50 0.42 -2.97
C HIS A 14 6.63 -0.71 -4.01
N VAL A 15 6.34 -1.94 -3.63
CA VAL A 15 6.52 -3.13 -4.50
C VAL A 15 5.17 -3.69 -4.93
N THR A 16 4.27 -3.91 -3.98
CA THR A 16 2.96 -4.53 -4.21
C THR A 16 2.15 -3.86 -5.32
N PRO A 17 2.10 -2.51 -5.45
CA PRO A 17 1.40 -1.89 -6.56
C PRO A 17 2.08 -2.10 -7.93
N ASN A 18 3.41 -2.28 -7.96
CA ASN A 18 4.09 -2.70 -9.20
C ASN A 18 3.69 -4.13 -9.58
N ILE A 19 3.58 -5.02 -8.59
CA ILE A 19 3.11 -6.40 -8.80
C ILE A 19 1.68 -6.41 -9.34
N ALA A 20 0.81 -5.54 -8.83
CA ALA A 20 -0.57 -5.43 -9.30
C ALA A 20 -0.71 -5.05 -10.78
N LEU A 21 0.30 -4.40 -11.38
CA LEU A 21 0.33 -4.07 -12.80
C LEU A 21 0.79 -5.23 -13.71
N LEU A 22 1.45 -6.26 -13.16
CA LEU A 22 2.08 -7.32 -13.96
C LEU A 22 1.10 -8.06 -14.88
N PRO A 23 -0.11 -8.48 -14.44
CA PRO A 23 -1.06 -9.14 -15.33
C PRO A 23 -1.39 -8.29 -16.57
N SER A 24 -1.74 -7.03 -16.36
CA SER A 24 -2.12 -6.11 -17.45
C SER A 24 -0.92 -5.74 -18.34
N LEU A 25 0.29 -5.66 -17.80
CA LEU A 25 1.51 -5.47 -18.59
C LEU A 25 1.80 -6.69 -19.48
N LYS A 26 1.60 -7.90 -18.95
CA LYS A 26 1.76 -9.14 -19.70
C LYS A 26 0.72 -9.25 -20.82
N GLU A 27 -0.53 -8.96 -20.53
CA GLU A 27 -1.62 -8.93 -21.52
C GLU A 27 -1.33 -7.91 -22.63
N ALA A 28 -0.81 -6.73 -22.28
CA ALA A 28 -0.37 -5.73 -23.24
C ALA A 28 0.97 -6.04 -23.92
N SER A 29 1.49 -7.26 -23.75
CA SER A 29 2.74 -7.75 -24.37
C SER A 29 3.98 -6.93 -24.06
N TYR A 30 4.11 -6.41 -22.83
CA TYR A 30 5.34 -5.80 -22.36
C TYR A 30 6.33 -6.85 -21.84
N GLU A 31 7.60 -6.71 -22.20
CA GLU A 31 8.71 -7.38 -21.53
C GLU A 31 9.07 -6.57 -20.27
N VAL A 32 8.85 -7.17 -19.10
CA VAL A 32 8.99 -6.48 -17.82
C VAL A 32 10.35 -6.77 -17.18
N PHE A 33 11.01 -5.73 -16.73
CA PHE A 33 12.25 -5.78 -15.95
C PHE A 33 12.05 -5.02 -14.63
N TYR A 34 12.73 -5.44 -13.58
CA TYR A 34 12.70 -4.73 -12.30
C TYR A 34 14.10 -4.27 -11.90
N ILE A 35 14.20 -3.01 -11.45
CA ILE A 35 15.43 -2.47 -10.86
C ILE A 35 15.12 -2.06 -9.43
N GLY A 36 15.83 -2.67 -8.48
CA GLY A 36 15.67 -2.43 -7.04
C GLY A 36 17.01 -2.46 -6.30
N SER A 37 16.98 -2.55 -4.98
CA SER A 37 18.19 -2.65 -4.16
C SER A 37 18.73 -4.09 -4.11
N TYR A 38 20.00 -4.26 -3.72
CA TYR A 38 20.61 -5.60 -3.60
C TYR A 38 19.96 -6.50 -2.54
N THR A 39 19.42 -5.92 -1.48
CA THR A 39 18.98 -6.64 -0.26
C THR A 39 17.61 -6.21 0.26
N GLY A 40 16.84 -5.44 -0.53
CA GLY A 40 15.49 -5.01 -0.15
C GLY A 40 14.46 -6.13 -0.29
N ILE A 41 13.32 -5.98 0.38
CA ILE A 41 12.19 -6.90 0.29
C ILE A 41 11.68 -7.05 -1.17
N GLU A 42 11.87 -6.01 -1.97
CA GLU A 42 11.54 -6.00 -3.39
C GLU A 42 12.25 -7.11 -4.17
N LYS A 43 13.48 -7.46 -3.78
CA LYS A 43 14.24 -8.51 -4.45
C LYS A 43 13.51 -9.85 -4.37
N THR A 44 13.22 -10.32 -3.15
CA THR A 44 12.53 -11.59 -2.94
C THR A 44 11.17 -11.60 -3.62
N LEU A 45 10.33 -10.55 -3.39
CA LEU A 45 8.99 -10.49 -3.96
C LEU A 45 8.95 -10.52 -5.49
N ILE A 46 9.96 -10.00 -6.15
CA ILE A 46 10.00 -9.93 -7.62
C ILE A 46 10.66 -11.18 -8.22
N GLU A 47 11.72 -11.69 -7.59
CA GLU A 47 12.40 -12.93 -8.05
C GLU A 47 11.46 -14.13 -7.94
N ASP A 48 10.63 -14.22 -6.88
CA ASP A 48 9.62 -15.27 -6.70
C ASP A 48 8.58 -15.29 -7.84
N LEU A 49 8.37 -14.15 -8.53
CA LEU A 49 7.47 -14.04 -9.68
C LEU A 49 8.16 -14.32 -11.02
N GLY A 50 9.45 -14.68 -11.01
CA GLY A 50 10.22 -14.96 -12.23
C GLY A 50 10.52 -13.73 -13.09
N ILE A 51 10.37 -12.52 -12.55
CA ILE A 51 10.69 -11.27 -13.26
C ILE A 51 12.19 -10.99 -13.22
N PRO A 52 12.85 -10.69 -14.36
CA PRO A 52 14.27 -10.31 -14.37
C PRO A 52 14.56 -9.14 -13.44
N TYR A 53 15.33 -9.38 -12.38
CA TYR A 53 15.68 -8.43 -11.36
C TYR A 53 17.13 -7.95 -11.47
N TYR A 54 17.35 -6.66 -11.31
CA TYR A 54 18.67 -6.04 -11.29
C TYR A 54 18.83 -5.20 -10.02
N GLY A 55 19.76 -5.61 -9.15
CA GLY A 55 20.14 -4.85 -7.97
C GLY A 55 21.04 -3.68 -8.31
N ILE A 56 20.80 -2.53 -7.68
CA ILE A 56 21.69 -1.36 -7.72
C ILE A 56 22.02 -0.88 -6.30
N SER A 57 23.11 -0.13 -6.19
CA SER A 57 23.45 0.58 -4.96
C SER A 57 22.44 1.67 -4.70
N SER A 58 21.90 1.71 -3.48
CA SER A 58 20.97 2.75 -3.03
C SER A 58 21.38 3.29 -1.68
N GLY A 59 21.30 4.62 -1.49
CA GLY A 59 21.46 5.27 -0.20
C GLY A 59 20.11 5.57 0.42
N LYS A 60 19.95 5.37 1.74
CA LYS A 60 18.81 5.90 2.48
C LYS A 60 19.22 7.27 3.01
N LEU A 61 18.65 8.36 2.48
CA LEU A 61 18.77 9.67 3.13
C LEU A 61 18.01 9.64 4.46
N ARG A 62 18.74 9.29 5.53
CA ARG A 62 18.19 9.22 6.88
C ARG A 62 18.12 10.62 7.47
N ARG A 63 17.00 10.95 8.08
CA ARG A 63 16.79 12.28 8.71
C ARG A 63 17.54 12.46 10.04
N TYR A 64 18.02 11.38 10.66
CA TYR A 64 18.82 11.44 11.88
C TYR A 64 20.32 11.41 11.56
N ARG A 65 21.12 12.06 12.40
CA ARG A 65 22.58 12.09 12.26
C ARG A 65 23.13 10.66 12.41
N SER A 66 23.66 10.11 11.33
CA SER A 66 24.31 8.80 11.27
C SER A 66 25.56 8.93 10.40
N LEU A 67 26.65 8.29 10.80
CA LEU A 67 27.89 8.20 10.00
C LEU A 67 27.63 7.61 8.60
N LYS A 68 26.57 6.80 8.45
CA LYS A 68 26.14 6.27 7.16
C LYS A 68 25.61 7.36 6.21
N ASN A 69 25.19 8.50 6.70
CA ASN A 69 24.78 9.63 5.85
C ASN A 69 25.93 10.21 5.03
N LEU A 70 27.18 10.04 5.46
CA LEU A 70 28.37 10.47 4.72
C LEU A 70 28.64 9.56 3.51
N SER A 71 28.32 8.28 3.58
CA SER A 71 28.51 7.32 2.47
C SER A 71 27.30 7.26 1.51
N ASP A 72 26.11 7.70 1.96
CA ASP A 72 24.88 7.59 1.16
C ASP A 72 24.92 8.40 -0.16
N PRO A 73 25.49 9.61 -0.26
CA PRO A 73 25.64 10.32 -1.54
C PRO A 73 26.50 9.54 -2.55
N PHE A 74 27.59 8.92 -2.09
CA PHE A 74 28.44 8.08 -2.96
C PHE A 74 27.70 6.83 -3.43
N ARG A 75 26.89 6.21 -2.56
CA ARG A 75 26.03 5.08 -2.93
C ARG A 75 24.99 5.46 -3.96
N VAL A 76 24.34 6.61 -3.81
CA VAL A 76 23.37 7.13 -4.79
C VAL A 76 24.06 7.41 -6.13
N LEU A 77 25.24 8.02 -6.11
CA LEU A 77 26.01 8.28 -7.32
C LEU A 77 26.43 6.98 -8.01
N HIS A 78 26.94 5.99 -7.26
CA HIS A 78 27.27 4.66 -7.77
C HIS A 78 26.02 4.00 -8.37
N GLY A 79 24.87 4.03 -7.67
CA GLY A 79 23.60 3.52 -8.17
C GLY A 79 23.15 4.20 -9.48
N LEU A 80 23.40 5.50 -9.62
CA LEU A 80 23.12 6.23 -10.86
C LEU A 80 23.97 5.71 -12.04
N PHE A 81 25.25 5.43 -11.83
CA PHE A 81 26.10 4.83 -12.87
C PHE A 81 25.61 3.43 -13.26
N GLN A 82 25.27 2.61 -12.27
CA GLN A 82 24.70 1.27 -12.50
C GLN A 82 23.39 1.35 -13.26
N ALA A 83 22.46 2.23 -12.84
CA ALA A 83 21.20 2.45 -13.52
C ALA A 83 21.40 2.93 -14.98
N LYS A 84 22.33 3.87 -15.24
CA LYS A 84 22.66 4.31 -16.60
C LYS A 84 23.15 3.16 -17.48
N ARG A 85 23.98 2.24 -16.93
CA ARG A 85 24.46 1.05 -17.64
C ARG A 85 23.31 0.08 -17.94
N LEU A 86 22.41 -0.13 -16.98
CA LEU A 86 21.21 -0.96 -17.16
C LEU A 86 20.26 -0.37 -18.21
N MET A 87 19.99 0.95 -18.19
CA MET A 87 19.19 1.62 -19.24
C MET A 87 19.80 1.43 -20.63
N LYS A 88 21.15 1.42 -20.76
CA LYS A 88 21.83 1.14 -22.04
C LYS A 88 21.68 -0.31 -22.46
N LYS A 89 21.70 -1.26 -21.50
CA LYS A 89 21.59 -2.70 -21.76
C LYS A 89 20.16 -3.11 -22.11
N ILE A 90 19.17 -2.69 -21.29
CA ILE A 90 17.77 -3.08 -21.42
C ILE A 90 17.11 -2.32 -22.57
N LYS A 91 17.42 -1.03 -22.75
CA LYS A 91 16.79 -0.09 -23.68
C LYS A 91 15.26 -0.08 -23.53
N PRO A 92 14.75 0.25 -22.33
CA PRO A 92 13.32 0.25 -22.11
C PRO A 92 12.62 1.39 -22.86
N ASP A 93 11.39 1.14 -23.29
CA ASP A 93 10.51 2.12 -23.94
C ASP A 93 9.90 3.07 -22.92
N ILE A 94 9.78 2.63 -21.65
CA ILE A 94 9.24 3.41 -20.55
C ILE A 94 9.74 2.89 -19.19
N VAL A 95 9.78 3.77 -18.20
CA VAL A 95 10.03 3.43 -16.79
C VAL A 95 8.83 3.81 -15.95
N PHE A 96 8.35 2.89 -15.09
CA PHE A 96 7.35 3.17 -14.08
C PHE A 96 7.96 3.05 -12.68
N SER A 97 7.80 4.08 -11.86
CA SER A 97 8.39 4.17 -10.53
C SER A 97 7.33 4.34 -9.46
N LYS A 98 7.28 3.42 -8.51
CA LYS A 98 6.41 3.51 -7.32
C LYS A 98 7.08 4.28 -6.17
N GLY A 99 8.29 4.77 -6.37
CA GLY A 99 9.01 5.55 -5.37
C GLY A 99 9.94 4.72 -4.48
N GLY A 100 10.32 5.29 -3.34
CA GLY A 100 11.40 4.78 -2.51
C GLY A 100 12.78 5.27 -3.00
N PHE A 101 13.79 5.25 -2.11
CA PHE A 101 15.11 5.84 -2.43
C PHE A 101 15.84 5.13 -3.57
N VAL A 102 15.61 3.84 -3.75
CA VAL A 102 16.22 3.06 -4.84
C VAL A 102 15.73 3.50 -6.22
N SER A 103 14.53 4.05 -6.33
CA SER A 103 13.98 4.50 -7.60
C SER A 103 14.63 5.80 -8.11
N VAL A 104 15.19 6.63 -7.24
CA VAL A 104 15.78 7.92 -7.63
C VAL A 104 16.89 7.77 -8.67
N PRO A 105 17.94 6.93 -8.47
CA PRO A 105 18.95 6.69 -9.49
C PRO A 105 18.36 6.19 -10.82
N VAL A 106 17.32 5.34 -10.76
CA VAL A 106 16.68 4.74 -11.94
C VAL A 106 15.98 5.82 -12.77
N VAL A 107 15.15 6.65 -12.10
CA VAL A 107 14.42 7.75 -12.74
C VAL A 107 15.38 8.79 -13.35
N LEU A 108 16.43 9.15 -12.62
CA LEU A 108 17.43 10.11 -13.13
C LEU A 108 18.19 9.54 -14.32
N ALA A 109 18.54 8.24 -14.30
CA ALA A 109 19.20 7.58 -15.42
C ALA A 109 18.31 7.51 -16.67
N ALA A 110 17.03 7.16 -16.50
CA ALA A 110 16.06 7.14 -17.58
C ALA A 110 15.86 8.53 -18.19
N GLY A 111 15.63 9.55 -17.35
CA GLY A 111 15.45 10.93 -17.78
C GLY A 111 16.69 11.50 -18.51
N SER A 112 17.90 11.10 -18.12
CA SER A 112 19.13 11.50 -18.83
C SER A 112 19.28 10.89 -20.23
N ARG A 113 18.48 9.89 -20.55
CA ARG A 113 18.43 9.19 -21.84
C ARG A 113 17.15 9.47 -22.61
N HIS A 114 16.37 10.45 -22.16
CA HIS A 114 15.06 10.77 -22.76
C HIS A 114 14.12 9.56 -22.83
N ILE A 115 14.24 8.60 -21.91
CA ILE A 115 13.29 7.51 -21.74
C ILE A 115 12.12 8.08 -20.91
N PRO A 116 10.87 7.95 -21.38
CA PRO A 116 9.70 8.40 -20.63
C PRO A 116 9.64 7.76 -19.24
N VAL A 117 9.24 8.54 -18.24
CA VAL A 117 9.13 8.10 -16.86
C VAL A 117 7.77 8.48 -16.31
N ILE A 118 7.05 7.50 -15.81
CA ILE A 118 5.85 7.71 -14.99
C ILE A 118 6.23 7.41 -13.55
N ILE A 119 5.97 8.35 -12.66
CA ILE A 119 6.12 8.13 -11.21
C ILE A 119 4.75 8.09 -10.54
N HIS A 120 4.65 7.40 -9.43
CA HIS A 120 3.43 7.29 -8.65
C HIS A 120 3.68 7.73 -7.20
N GLU A 121 2.92 8.73 -6.75
CA GLU A 121 2.90 9.15 -5.35
C GLU A 121 1.74 8.48 -4.62
N SER A 122 2.05 7.81 -3.53
CA SER A 122 1.06 7.07 -2.75
C SER A 122 0.46 7.89 -1.62
N ASP A 123 1.28 8.70 -0.94
CA ASP A 123 0.86 9.48 0.21
C ASP A 123 0.27 10.83 -0.24
N MET A 124 -0.50 11.48 0.64
CA MET A 124 -1.11 12.77 0.35
C MET A 124 -0.05 13.84 0.06
N THR A 125 1.10 13.80 0.74
CA THR A 125 2.20 14.74 0.47
C THR A 125 3.38 14.04 -0.17
N PRO A 126 3.94 14.60 -1.27
CA PRO A 126 5.03 13.97 -1.98
C PRO A 126 6.26 13.73 -1.12
N GLY A 127 6.73 12.47 -1.09
CA GLY A 127 7.96 12.09 -0.41
C GLY A 127 9.20 12.66 -1.09
N LEU A 128 10.34 12.73 -0.35
CA LEU A 128 11.58 13.31 -0.87
C LEU A 128 12.08 12.63 -2.15
N ALA A 129 11.96 11.30 -2.23
CA ALA A 129 12.35 10.56 -3.43
C ALA A 129 11.54 11.01 -4.66
N ASN A 130 10.22 11.14 -4.52
CA ASN A 130 9.36 11.60 -5.59
C ASN A 130 9.58 13.09 -5.91
N LYS A 131 9.84 13.97 -4.91
CA LYS A 131 10.21 15.37 -5.16
C LYS A 131 11.45 15.50 -6.07
N ILE A 132 12.44 14.62 -5.91
CA ILE A 132 13.62 14.59 -6.79
C ILE A 132 13.24 14.02 -8.17
N ALA A 133 12.47 12.92 -8.20
CA ALA A 133 12.07 12.22 -9.41
C ALA A 133 11.15 13.06 -10.32
N MET A 134 10.27 13.89 -9.76
CA MET A 134 9.31 14.74 -10.50
C MET A 134 9.95 15.58 -11.61
N ARG A 135 11.21 16.04 -11.41
CA ARG A 135 11.92 16.85 -12.41
C ARG A 135 12.14 16.12 -13.72
N LYS A 136 12.22 14.79 -13.67
CA LYS A 136 12.46 13.92 -14.84
C LYS A 136 11.22 13.12 -15.27
N ALA A 137 10.15 13.20 -14.50
CA ALA A 137 8.90 12.51 -14.81
C ALA A 137 8.18 13.14 -16.00
N THR A 138 7.65 12.28 -16.88
CA THR A 138 6.73 12.64 -17.97
C THR A 138 5.32 12.83 -17.43
N LYS A 139 4.87 11.88 -16.60
CA LYS A 139 3.59 11.92 -15.88
C LYS A 139 3.79 11.53 -14.42
N ILE A 140 2.89 12.00 -13.56
CA ILE A 140 2.92 11.80 -12.12
C ILE A 140 1.52 11.36 -11.68
N CYS A 141 1.39 10.08 -11.38
CA CYS A 141 0.19 9.49 -10.82
C CYS A 141 0.10 9.79 -9.32
N CYS A 142 -1.09 9.96 -8.79
CA CYS A 142 -1.31 10.11 -7.35
C CYS A 142 -2.59 9.43 -6.88
N ASN A 143 -2.63 9.10 -5.57
CA ASN A 143 -3.78 8.47 -4.94
C ASN A 143 -4.85 9.47 -4.52
N PHE A 144 -4.47 10.66 -4.07
CA PHE A 144 -5.37 11.60 -3.42
C PHE A 144 -5.59 12.83 -4.30
N PRO A 145 -6.84 13.33 -4.43
CA PRO A 145 -7.12 14.58 -5.14
C PRO A 145 -6.32 15.76 -4.57
N GLU A 146 -6.15 15.79 -3.25
CA GLU A 146 -5.43 16.85 -2.54
C GLU A 146 -3.93 16.86 -2.87
N THR A 147 -3.39 15.76 -3.38
CA THR A 147 -1.99 15.68 -3.81
C THR A 147 -1.74 16.54 -5.04
N LEU A 148 -2.74 16.74 -5.91
CA LEU A 148 -2.62 17.47 -7.17
C LEU A 148 -2.02 18.87 -6.97
N LYS A 149 -2.37 19.56 -5.88
CA LYS A 149 -1.85 20.91 -5.57
C LYS A 149 -0.33 20.96 -5.31
N TYR A 150 0.29 19.81 -5.00
CA TYR A 150 1.73 19.71 -4.75
C TYR A 150 2.51 19.26 -5.98
N LEU A 151 1.82 18.91 -7.07
CA LEU A 151 2.41 18.33 -8.27
C LEU A 151 2.50 19.37 -9.40
N PRO A 152 3.50 19.27 -10.29
CA PRO A 152 3.60 20.15 -11.46
C PRO A 152 2.37 20.05 -12.34
N GLU A 153 1.82 21.21 -12.71
CA GLU A 153 0.70 21.32 -13.64
C GLU A 153 1.00 20.64 -14.98
N GLY A 154 0.00 20.02 -15.59
CA GLY A 154 0.10 19.30 -16.88
C GLY A 154 0.77 17.93 -16.81
N LYS A 155 1.39 17.57 -15.67
CA LYS A 155 1.98 16.22 -15.46
C LYS A 155 1.18 15.35 -14.51
N ALA A 156 0.46 15.95 -13.56
CA ALA A 156 -0.28 15.26 -12.51
C ALA A 156 -1.53 14.59 -13.05
N VAL A 157 -1.79 13.35 -12.60
CA VAL A 157 -2.97 12.56 -12.93
C VAL A 157 -3.48 11.85 -11.70
N LEU A 158 -4.73 12.04 -11.34
CA LEU A 158 -5.40 11.28 -10.27
C LEU A 158 -5.75 9.89 -10.81
N THR A 159 -4.99 8.89 -10.42
CA THR A 159 -5.20 7.51 -10.87
C THR A 159 -5.76 6.59 -9.78
N GLY A 160 -5.55 6.95 -8.51
CA GLY A 160 -5.64 5.97 -7.42
C GLY A 160 -4.43 5.01 -7.42
N SER A 161 -4.44 4.06 -6.51
CA SER A 161 -3.39 3.04 -6.38
C SER A 161 -3.75 1.79 -7.15
N PRO A 162 -2.84 1.18 -7.93
CA PRO A 162 -3.10 -0.12 -8.53
C PRO A 162 -3.25 -1.19 -7.43
N ILE A 163 -4.40 -1.85 -7.43
CA ILE A 163 -4.79 -2.86 -6.44
C ILE A 163 -4.69 -4.24 -7.07
N ARG A 164 -4.18 -5.21 -6.29
CA ARG A 164 -4.13 -6.60 -6.70
C ARG A 164 -5.53 -7.14 -6.99
N GLN A 165 -5.76 -7.54 -8.23
CA GLN A 165 -7.09 -8.01 -8.69
C GLN A 165 -7.55 -9.26 -7.93
N GLU A 166 -6.61 -10.10 -7.48
CA GLU A 166 -6.93 -11.28 -6.67
C GLU A 166 -7.66 -10.95 -5.36
N LEU A 167 -7.49 -9.74 -4.80
CA LEU A 167 -8.21 -9.32 -3.60
C LEU A 167 -9.72 -9.19 -3.81
N LEU A 168 -10.15 -8.94 -5.05
CA LEU A 168 -11.56 -8.85 -5.44
C LEU A 168 -12.21 -10.23 -5.62
N LEU A 169 -11.42 -11.30 -5.71
CA LEU A 169 -11.85 -12.66 -6.01
C LEU A 169 -11.94 -13.56 -4.76
N GLY A 170 -12.21 -12.97 -3.60
CA GLY A 170 -12.29 -13.70 -2.35
C GLY A 170 -13.50 -14.64 -2.27
N ASN A 171 -13.29 -15.81 -1.65
CA ASN A 171 -14.31 -16.84 -1.44
C ASN A 171 -14.78 -16.80 0.02
N LYS A 172 -16.09 -16.53 0.21
CA LYS A 172 -16.68 -16.46 1.56
C LYS A 172 -16.63 -17.79 2.30
N ALA A 173 -16.91 -18.90 1.63
CA ALA A 173 -16.89 -20.22 2.26
C ALA A 173 -15.47 -20.56 2.74
N ALA A 174 -14.46 -20.35 1.89
CA ALA A 174 -13.07 -20.59 2.26
C ALA A 174 -12.61 -19.69 3.42
N GLY A 175 -13.07 -18.44 3.47
CA GLY A 175 -12.77 -17.53 4.59
C GLY A 175 -13.41 -17.97 5.91
N LEU A 176 -14.65 -18.45 5.87
CA LEU A 176 -15.33 -19.00 7.06
C LEU A 176 -14.65 -20.28 7.54
N ASP A 177 -14.32 -21.18 6.64
CA ASP A 177 -13.63 -22.44 6.97
C ASP A 177 -12.26 -22.17 7.58
N LEU A 178 -11.47 -21.24 7.01
CA LEU A 178 -10.16 -20.85 7.51
C LEU A 178 -10.22 -20.37 8.97
N CYS A 179 -11.30 -19.66 9.32
CA CYS A 179 -11.49 -19.07 10.65
C CYS A 179 -12.28 -19.98 11.59
N ASN A 180 -12.87 -21.06 11.10
CA ASN A 180 -13.88 -21.88 11.80
C ASN A 180 -15.03 -21.00 12.33
N PHE A 181 -15.53 -20.08 11.48
CA PHE A 181 -16.61 -19.15 11.77
C PHE A 181 -17.90 -19.56 11.08
N THR A 182 -19.01 -19.03 11.64
CA THR A 182 -20.35 -19.19 11.09
C THR A 182 -20.88 -17.87 10.52
N THR A 183 -22.05 -17.90 9.93
CA THR A 183 -22.74 -16.68 9.42
C THR A 183 -23.65 -16.01 10.46
N ASP A 184 -23.67 -16.49 11.71
CA ASP A 184 -24.61 -16.05 12.75
C ASP A 184 -24.34 -14.62 13.23
N LYS A 185 -23.05 -14.21 13.19
CA LYS A 185 -22.62 -12.87 13.59
C LYS A 185 -21.78 -12.21 12.49
N PRO A 186 -21.84 -10.88 12.34
CA PRO A 186 -20.97 -10.15 11.46
C PRO A 186 -19.50 -10.28 11.90
N ILE A 187 -18.59 -10.19 10.93
CA ILE A 187 -17.17 -10.42 11.15
C ILE A 187 -16.40 -9.10 11.06
N ILE A 188 -15.58 -8.83 12.06
CA ILE A 188 -14.59 -7.75 12.08
C ILE A 188 -13.23 -8.31 11.65
N LEU A 189 -12.58 -7.67 10.69
CA LEU A 189 -11.20 -7.95 10.35
C LEU A 189 -10.29 -6.84 10.92
N VAL A 190 -9.30 -7.21 11.71
CA VAL A 190 -8.32 -6.27 12.29
C VAL A 190 -6.98 -6.46 11.60
N VAL A 191 -6.44 -5.37 11.00
CA VAL A 191 -5.19 -5.40 10.22
C VAL A 191 -4.24 -4.30 10.69
N GLY A 192 -3.20 -4.66 11.41
CA GLY A 192 -2.19 -3.73 11.92
C GLY A 192 -1.08 -3.37 10.92
N GLY A 193 -1.13 -3.90 9.69
CA GLY A 193 -0.03 -3.85 8.72
C GLY A 193 0.98 -4.99 8.89
N SER A 194 1.96 -5.11 7.98
CA SER A 194 2.91 -6.25 7.92
C SER A 194 3.77 -6.44 9.17
N THR A 195 4.04 -5.37 9.90
CA THR A 195 4.80 -5.42 11.16
C THR A 195 3.90 -5.52 12.40
N GLY A 196 2.57 -5.46 12.20
CA GLY A 196 1.57 -5.38 13.27
C GLY A 196 1.58 -4.05 14.03
N ALA A 197 0.52 -3.77 14.76
CA ALA A 197 0.32 -2.53 15.51
C ALA A 197 0.03 -2.85 16.99
N VAL A 198 1.05 -2.82 17.84
CA VAL A 198 0.95 -3.24 19.26
C VAL A 198 -0.20 -2.53 19.95
N HIS A 199 -0.27 -1.19 19.89
CA HIS A 199 -1.34 -0.42 20.55
C HIS A 199 -2.75 -0.78 20.03
N VAL A 200 -2.90 -1.03 18.72
CA VAL A 200 -4.20 -1.47 18.17
C VAL A 200 -4.53 -2.88 18.65
N ASN A 201 -3.53 -3.79 18.65
CA ASN A 201 -3.74 -5.16 19.13
C ASN A 201 -4.20 -5.17 20.60
N GLU A 202 -3.52 -4.42 21.46
CA GLU A 202 -3.86 -4.30 22.88
C GLU A 202 -5.25 -3.69 23.09
N ALA A 203 -5.55 -2.61 22.37
CA ALA A 203 -6.85 -1.96 22.45
C ALA A 203 -7.99 -2.89 22.03
N VAL A 204 -7.86 -3.60 20.91
CA VAL A 204 -8.85 -4.57 20.44
C VAL A 204 -9.02 -5.71 21.44
N ARG A 205 -7.92 -6.28 21.95
CA ARG A 205 -7.99 -7.34 22.97
C ARG A 205 -8.68 -6.87 24.26
N SER A 206 -8.48 -5.61 24.65
CA SER A 206 -9.07 -5.06 25.87
C SER A 206 -10.60 -4.97 25.83
N ILE A 207 -11.19 -4.93 24.62
CA ILE A 207 -12.65 -4.88 24.41
C ILE A 207 -13.20 -6.18 23.79
N LEU A 208 -12.35 -7.19 23.61
CA LEU A 208 -12.71 -8.43 22.94
C LEU A 208 -13.95 -9.12 23.57
N PRO A 209 -14.09 -9.24 24.91
CA PRO A 209 -15.28 -9.82 25.52
C PRO A 209 -16.58 -9.12 25.13
N GLU A 210 -16.53 -7.79 24.96
CA GLU A 210 -17.69 -7.01 24.54
C GLU A 210 -17.98 -7.15 23.04
N LEU A 211 -16.90 -7.20 22.20
CA LEU A 211 -17.06 -7.40 20.76
C LEU A 211 -17.65 -8.77 20.43
N LEU A 212 -17.25 -9.82 21.14
CA LEU A 212 -17.69 -11.19 20.88
C LEU A 212 -19.17 -11.43 21.23
N LYS A 213 -19.83 -10.50 21.95
CA LYS A 213 -21.29 -10.56 22.13
C LYS A 213 -22.02 -10.36 20.80
N ASP A 214 -21.53 -9.43 19.96
CA ASP A 214 -22.20 -8.97 18.75
C ASP A 214 -21.49 -9.41 17.45
N PHE A 215 -20.21 -9.77 17.50
CA PHE A 215 -19.34 -10.02 16.35
C PHE A 215 -18.50 -11.28 16.50
N GLN A 216 -17.94 -11.73 15.39
CA GLN A 216 -16.75 -12.57 15.32
C GLN A 216 -15.57 -11.70 14.89
N VAL A 217 -14.34 -12.05 15.31
CA VAL A 217 -13.16 -11.22 15.08
C VAL A 217 -12.01 -12.03 14.50
N VAL A 218 -11.52 -11.62 13.34
CA VAL A 218 -10.27 -12.07 12.75
C VAL A 218 -9.20 -11.03 13.01
N HIS A 219 -8.08 -11.40 13.61
CA HIS A 219 -7.05 -10.46 14.04
C HIS A 219 -5.68 -10.78 13.45
N LEU A 220 -5.21 -9.97 12.49
CA LEU A 220 -3.85 -10.05 11.96
C LEU A 220 -2.89 -9.24 12.86
N CYS A 221 -2.28 -9.93 13.80
CA CYS A 221 -1.51 -9.32 14.88
C CYS A 221 -0.12 -8.82 14.47
N GLY A 222 0.46 -9.39 13.41
CA GLY A 222 1.87 -9.20 13.05
C GLY A 222 2.78 -10.25 13.71
N LYS A 223 3.94 -10.48 13.10
CA LYS A 223 4.89 -11.52 13.50
C LYS A 223 5.32 -11.39 14.96
N GLY A 224 5.21 -12.48 15.72
CA GLY A 224 5.58 -12.56 17.15
C GLY A 224 4.66 -11.76 18.07
N LYS A 225 3.41 -11.43 17.64
CA LYS A 225 2.48 -10.60 18.43
C LYS A 225 1.13 -11.26 18.70
N MET A 226 1.02 -12.55 18.46
CA MET A 226 -0.13 -13.33 18.92
C MET A 226 -0.15 -13.39 20.44
N ASP A 227 -1.33 -13.50 21.01
CA ASP A 227 -1.54 -13.75 22.44
C ASP A 227 -2.05 -15.18 22.60
N GLU A 228 -1.17 -16.07 23.02
CA GLU A 228 -1.48 -17.51 23.14
C GLU A 228 -2.60 -17.79 24.13
N SER A 229 -2.80 -16.93 25.13
CA SER A 229 -3.87 -17.10 26.11
C SER A 229 -5.28 -16.94 25.50
N LEU A 230 -5.39 -16.34 24.32
CA LEU A 230 -6.63 -16.15 23.59
C LEU A 230 -6.89 -17.22 22.52
N ASN A 231 -5.99 -18.20 22.38
CA ASN A 231 -6.19 -19.30 21.45
C ASN A 231 -7.41 -20.15 21.87
N GLY A 232 -8.24 -20.51 20.90
CA GLY A 232 -9.46 -21.28 21.13
C GLY A 232 -10.63 -20.47 21.69
N THR A 233 -10.52 -19.14 21.80
CA THR A 233 -11.63 -18.29 22.20
C THR A 233 -12.74 -18.35 21.14
N PRO A 234 -13.99 -18.77 21.46
CA PRO A 234 -15.06 -18.87 20.49
C PRO A 234 -15.36 -17.52 19.80
N GLY A 235 -15.38 -17.51 18.47
CA GLY A 235 -15.61 -16.32 17.67
C GLY A 235 -14.40 -15.39 17.52
N TYR A 236 -13.21 -15.81 17.98
CA TYR A 236 -11.95 -15.08 17.81
C TYR A 236 -10.87 -15.96 17.20
N VAL A 237 -10.24 -15.47 16.16
CA VAL A 237 -9.06 -16.10 15.55
C VAL A 237 -7.97 -15.07 15.31
N GLN A 238 -6.73 -15.43 15.57
CA GLN A 238 -5.59 -14.56 15.31
C GLN A 238 -4.58 -15.27 14.39
N PHE A 239 -3.92 -14.44 13.56
CA PHE A 239 -2.83 -14.85 12.68
C PHE A 239 -1.68 -13.87 12.81
N GLU A 240 -0.46 -14.34 12.70
CA GLU A 240 0.70 -13.45 12.59
C GLU A 240 0.70 -12.70 11.26
N TYR A 241 0.48 -13.43 10.19
CA TYR A 241 0.49 -12.93 8.82
C TYR A 241 -0.30 -13.87 7.91
N ILE A 242 -1.03 -13.29 6.98
CA ILE A 242 -1.74 -14.00 5.90
C ILE A 242 -1.43 -13.30 4.57
N SER A 243 -1.21 -14.07 3.51
CA SER A 243 -0.94 -13.57 2.16
C SER A 243 -2.05 -13.94 1.18
N GLU A 244 -2.07 -15.16 0.69
CA GLU A 244 -3.01 -15.60 -0.36
C GLU A 244 -4.46 -15.59 0.09
N GLN A 245 -4.72 -16.05 1.33
CA GLN A 245 -6.07 -16.12 1.89
C GLN A 245 -6.60 -14.74 2.35
N MET A 246 -5.81 -13.68 2.24
CA MET A 246 -6.26 -12.33 2.61
C MET A 246 -7.52 -11.89 1.87
N ARG A 247 -7.67 -12.29 0.61
CA ARG A 247 -8.86 -12.07 -0.20
C ARG A 247 -10.11 -12.69 0.43
N ASP A 248 -9.97 -13.89 0.98
CA ASP A 248 -11.08 -14.65 1.58
C ASP A 248 -11.48 -14.02 2.93
N LEU A 249 -10.51 -13.53 3.70
CA LEU A 249 -10.78 -12.76 4.92
C LEU A 249 -11.49 -11.42 4.62
N PHE A 250 -11.09 -10.73 3.56
CA PHE A 250 -11.85 -9.56 3.10
C PHE A 250 -13.27 -9.95 2.65
N ALA A 251 -13.45 -11.08 1.96
CA ALA A 251 -14.76 -11.51 1.50
C ALA A 251 -15.75 -11.72 2.64
N ILE A 252 -15.31 -12.28 3.80
CA ILE A 252 -16.17 -12.52 4.97
C ILE A 252 -16.32 -11.29 5.86
N SER A 253 -15.41 -10.31 5.81
CA SER A 253 -15.45 -9.17 6.72
C SER A 253 -16.60 -8.22 6.42
N SER A 254 -17.35 -7.84 7.46
CA SER A 254 -18.40 -6.81 7.41
C SER A 254 -17.83 -5.41 7.59
N ILE A 255 -16.85 -5.26 8.46
CA ILE A 255 -16.10 -4.03 8.71
C ILE A 255 -14.63 -4.36 8.97
N VAL A 256 -13.75 -3.38 8.78
CA VAL A 256 -12.30 -3.53 8.96
C VAL A 256 -11.76 -2.48 9.93
N ILE A 257 -10.91 -2.88 10.88
CA ILE A 257 -10.10 -1.96 11.69
C ILE A 257 -8.68 -2.00 11.12
N SER A 258 -8.14 -0.84 10.73
CA SER A 258 -6.84 -0.79 10.04
C SER A 258 -6.02 0.44 10.40
N ARG A 259 -4.72 0.36 10.16
CA ARG A 259 -3.86 1.54 10.03
C ARG A 259 -4.18 2.29 8.73
N ALA A 260 -3.79 3.57 8.66
CA ALA A 260 -4.07 4.44 7.51
C ALA A 260 -2.87 4.54 6.54
N GLY A 261 -2.20 3.41 6.28
CA GLY A 261 -1.19 3.36 5.21
C GLY A 261 -1.84 3.50 3.84
N ALA A 262 -1.28 4.33 2.96
CA ALA A 262 -1.90 4.73 1.69
C ALA A 262 -2.38 3.56 0.83
N ASN A 263 -1.58 2.48 0.69
CA ASN A 263 -2.01 1.32 -0.10
C ASN A 263 -3.15 0.55 0.58
N ALA A 264 -3.07 0.35 1.92
CA ALA A 264 -4.10 -0.39 2.64
C ALA A 264 -5.47 0.30 2.54
N ILE A 265 -5.53 1.62 2.70
CA ILE A 265 -6.80 2.35 2.58
C ILE A 265 -7.32 2.37 1.15
N CYS A 266 -6.44 2.40 0.13
CA CYS A 266 -6.85 2.25 -1.27
C CYS A 266 -7.38 0.84 -1.56
N GLU A 267 -6.81 -0.21 -0.96
CA GLU A 267 -7.34 -1.57 -1.03
C GLU A 267 -8.74 -1.64 -0.41
N LEU A 268 -8.94 -1.05 0.77
CA LEU A 268 -10.25 -0.99 1.43
C LEU A 268 -11.29 -0.23 0.60
N LEU A 269 -10.89 0.86 -0.05
CA LEU A 269 -11.74 1.64 -0.96
C LEU A 269 -12.16 0.80 -2.17
N ALA A 270 -11.22 0.14 -2.84
CA ALA A 270 -11.49 -0.71 -3.99
C ALA A 270 -12.39 -1.91 -3.64
N LEU A 271 -12.20 -2.49 -2.46
CA LEU A 271 -13.01 -3.58 -1.91
C LEU A 271 -14.36 -3.10 -1.33
N LYS A 272 -14.58 -1.78 -1.27
CA LYS A 272 -15.77 -1.16 -0.65
C LYS A 272 -16.00 -1.64 0.78
N LYS A 273 -14.91 -1.78 1.56
CA LYS A 273 -14.96 -2.26 2.94
C LYS A 273 -15.11 -1.09 3.92
N PRO A 274 -16.26 -0.96 4.61
CA PRO A 274 -16.41 0.01 5.68
C PRO A 274 -15.31 -0.18 6.72
N ASN A 275 -14.64 0.89 7.10
CA ASN A 275 -13.46 0.76 7.91
C ASN A 275 -13.27 1.85 8.96
N LEU A 276 -12.70 1.45 10.09
CA LEU A 276 -12.20 2.32 11.14
C LEU A 276 -10.69 2.44 10.99
N LEU A 277 -10.22 3.63 10.64
CA LEU A 277 -8.80 3.92 10.54
C LEU A 277 -8.26 4.42 11.88
N ILE A 278 -7.20 3.77 12.34
CA ILE A 278 -6.41 4.19 13.50
C ILE A 278 -5.02 4.59 12.97
N PRO A 279 -4.82 5.85 12.56
CA PRO A 279 -3.56 6.31 12.00
C PRO A 279 -2.44 6.22 13.04
N LEU A 280 -1.22 5.96 12.60
CA LEU A 280 -0.03 6.03 13.44
C LEU A 280 0.16 7.46 13.91
N SER A 281 0.43 7.65 15.21
CA SER A 281 0.56 8.98 15.81
C SER A 281 1.67 9.81 15.18
N ALA A 282 1.57 11.14 15.26
CA ALA A 282 2.58 12.06 14.75
C ALA A 282 3.95 11.88 15.43
N ASN A 283 3.98 11.40 16.68
CA ASN A 283 5.20 11.13 17.42
C ASN A 283 5.96 9.90 16.88
N ALA A 284 5.24 8.95 16.29
CA ALA A 284 5.81 7.70 15.75
C ALA A 284 6.02 7.74 14.24
N SER A 285 5.53 8.77 13.53
CA SER A 285 5.58 8.87 12.07
C SER A 285 5.80 10.32 11.61
N ARG A 286 5.77 10.54 10.29
CA ARG A 286 5.77 11.88 9.68
C ARG A 286 4.39 12.53 9.60
N GLY A 287 3.37 11.86 10.15
CA GLY A 287 1.99 12.30 10.04
C GLY A 287 1.32 11.93 8.71
N ASP A 288 2.01 11.23 7.79
CA ASP A 288 1.44 10.84 6.50
C ASP A 288 0.13 10.05 6.68
N GLN A 289 0.09 9.10 7.66
CA GLN A 289 -1.12 8.33 7.92
C GLN A 289 -2.28 9.17 8.48
N ILE A 290 -1.99 10.21 9.25
CA ILE A 290 -3.02 11.13 9.76
C ILE A 290 -3.64 11.89 8.59
N LEU A 291 -2.81 12.40 7.67
CA LEU A 291 -3.28 13.11 6.49
C LEU A 291 -4.11 12.18 5.58
N ASN A 292 -3.63 10.97 5.32
CA ASN A 292 -4.33 9.96 4.55
C ASN A 292 -5.70 9.62 5.16
N ALA A 293 -5.75 9.41 6.50
CA ALA A 293 -6.99 9.11 7.21
C ALA A 293 -7.98 10.28 7.15
N ASN A 294 -7.51 11.51 7.31
CA ASN A 294 -8.36 12.70 7.25
C ASN A 294 -8.98 12.88 5.87
N SER A 295 -8.22 12.70 4.78
CA SER A 295 -8.77 12.72 3.43
C SER A 295 -9.89 11.70 3.26
N PHE A 296 -9.68 10.46 3.70
CA PHE A 296 -10.71 9.41 3.60
C PHE A 296 -11.94 9.69 4.48
N LYS A 297 -11.75 10.33 5.64
CA LYS A 297 -12.83 10.79 6.50
C LYS A 297 -13.66 11.90 5.83
N GLU A 298 -12.99 12.90 5.24
CA GLU A 298 -13.63 14.03 4.56
C GLU A 298 -14.46 13.59 3.35
N HIS A 299 -13.98 12.58 2.61
CA HIS A 299 -14.74 11.97 1.51
C HIS A 299 -15.82 10.97 1.97
N GLY A 300 -15.92 10.70 3.28
CA GLY A 300 -16.90 9.76 3.84
C GLY A 300 -16.58 8.29 3.51
N TYR A 301 -15.33 7.94 3.21
CA TYR A 301 -14.92 6.56 2.93
C TYR A 301 -14.59 5.79 4.20
N SER A 302 -14.18 6.49 5.27
CA SER A 302 -13.69 5.88 6.50
C SER A 302 -14.14 6.62 7.74
N MET A 303 -14.33 5.89 8.83
CA MET A 303 -14.33 6.46 10.18
C MET A 303 -12.89 6.54 10.68
N VAL A 304 -12.56 7.54 11.48
CA VAL A 304 -11.22 7.74 12.02
C VAL A 304 -11.28 7.89 13.54
N LEU A 305 -10.42 7.14 14.23
CA LEU A 305 -10.16 7.26 15.67
C LEU A 305 -8.64 7.40 15.85
N THR A 306 -8.20 8.48 16.49
CA THR A 306 -6.75 8.69 16.73
C THR A 306 -6.24 7.78 17.84
N GLU A 307 -4.94 7.47 17.89
CA GLU A 307 -4.37 6.68 19.00
C GLU A 307 -4.51 7.43 20.33
N GLU A 308 -4.46 8.75 20.28
CA GLU A 308 -4.58 9.62 21.45
C GLU A 308 -5.99 9.59 22.07
N ASP A 309 -7.03 9.44 21.25
CA ASP A 309 -8.44 9.37 21.69
C ASP A 309 -8.90 7.93 21.94
N MET A 310 -8.06 6.93 21.62
CA MET A 310 -8.42 5.52 21.67
C MET A 310 -8.36 4.99 23.11
N ASN A 311 -9.52 4.62 23.62
CA ASN A 311 -9.69 3.86 24.87
C ASN A 311 -10.80 2.81 24.66
N LYS A 312 -11.12 2.02 25.71
CA LYS A 312 -12.11 0.94 25.64
C LYS A 312 -13.48 1.44 25.16
N ASP A 313 -13.95 2.54 25.72
CA ASP A 313 -15.29 3.05 25.45
C ASP A 313 -15.37 3.67 24.05
N THR A 314 -14.38 4.49 23.68
CA THR A 314 -14.35 5.15 22.37
C THR A 314 -14.16 4.15 21.24
N LEU A 315 -13.31 3.13 21.41
CA LEU A 315 -13.11 2.10 20.40
C LEU A 315 -14.36 1.25 20.21
N LEU A 316 -14.99 0.79 21.30
CA LEU A 316 -16.21 -0.01 21.22
C LEU A 316 -17.36 0.78 20.58
N ALA A 317 -17.54 2.03 20.98
CA ALA A 317 -18.54 2.93 20.39
C ALA A 317 -18.30 3.17 18.90
N ALA A 318 -17.04 3.41 18.49
CA ALA A 318 -16.65 3.60 17.09
C ALA A 318 -16.95 2.35 16.25
N VAL A 319 -16.62 1.16 16.74
CA VAL A 319 -16.88 -0.11 16.04
C VAL A 319 -18.37 -0.34 15.83
N ARG A 320 -19.19 -0.18 16.88
CA ARG A 320 -20.64 -0.33 16.79
C ARG A 320 -21.27 0.69 15.86
N LYS A 321 -20.83 1.95 15.93
CA LYS A 321 -21.30 3.03 15.05
C LYS A 321 -20.91 2.76 13.59
N LEU A 322 -19.67 2.38 13.31
CA LEU A 322 -19.22 2.03 11.95
C LEU A 322 -20.09 0.91 11.38
N TYR A 323 -20.36 -0.13 12.16
CA TYR A 323 -21.19 -1.25 11.71
C TYR A 323 -22.64 -0.82 11.43
N ALA A 324 -23.23 0.02 12.29
CA ALA A 324 -24.56 0.56 12.07
C ALA A 324 -24.64 1.39 10.78
N ASP A 325 -23.64 2.25 10.54
CA ASP A 325 -23.61 3.19 9.42
C ASP A 325 -22.93 2.58 8.15
N ARG A 326 -22.54 1.30 8.14
CA ARG A 326 -21.70 0.67 7.11
C ARG A 326 -22.20 0.86 5.68
N HIS A 327 -23.49 0.88 5.47
CA HIS A 327 -24.08 1.06 4.14
C HIS A 327 -23.79 2.45 3.55
N GLN A 328 -23.77 3.48 4.41
CA GLN A 328 -23.44 4.83 3.95
C GLN A 328 -21.98 4.94 3.46
N TYR A 329 -21.04 4.27 4.15
CA TYR A 329 -19.66 4.20 3.71
C TYR A 329 -19.52 3.48 2.36
N ILE A 330 -20.25 2.37 2.14
CA ILE A 330 -20.23 1.66 0.86
C ILE A 330 -20.74 2.57 -0.27
N ILE A 331 -21.87 3.26 -0.07
CA ILE A 331 -22.44 4.18 -1.06
C ILE A 331 -21.45 5.30 -1.41
N ASN A 332 -20.75 5.84 -0.42
CA ASN A 332 -19.75 6.88 -0.66
C ASN A 332 -18.54 6.34 -1.44
N MET A 333 -18.05 5.14 -1.10
CA MET A 333 -16.95 4.48 -1.81
C MET A 333 -17.31 4.16 -3.26
N GLU A 334 -18.56 3.81 -3.55
CA GLU A 334 -19.05 3.55 -4.91
C GLU A 334 -19.01 4.77 -5.83
N LYS A 335 -19.05 5.97 -5.27
CA LYS A 335 -18.96 7.24 -5.99
C LYS A 335 -17.52 7.71 -6.21
N SER A 336 -16.53 6.96 -5.72
CA SER A 336 -15.13 7.36 -5.82
C SER A 336 -14.64 7.35 -7.28
N GLU A 337 -13.93 8.41 -7.68
CA GLU A 337 -13.23 8.49 -8.96
C GLU A 337 -11.93 7.68 -9.02
N GLN A 338 -11.54 7.04 -7.91
CA GLN A 338 -10.30 6.24 -7.82
C GLN A 338 -10.50 4.79 -8.27
N GLN A 339 -11.62 4.48 -8.88
CA GLN A 339 -11.87 3.20 -9.54
C GLN A 339 -11.04 3.09 -10.82
N ASP A 340 -10.77 1.86 -11.27
CA ASP A 340 -10.05 1.55 -12.51
C ASP A 340 -8.61 2.10 -12.57
N SER A 341 -7.94 2.15 -11.40
CA SER A 341 -6.58 2.68 -11.27
C SER A 341 -5.57 1.96 -12.18
N ILE A 342 -5.71 0.64 -12.36
CA ILE A 342 -4.85 -0.14 -13.25
C ILE A 342 -5.03 0.32 -14.68
N ASP A 343 -6.26 0.45 -15.16
CA ASP A 343 -6.54 0.86 -16.55
C ASP A 343 -6.06 2.28 -16.84
N LYS A 344 -6.28 3.21 -15.91
CA LYS A 344 -5.74 4.57 -16.00
C LYS A 344 -4.22 4.59 -16.12
N ILE A 345 -3.52 3.82 -15.28
CA ILE A 345 -2.06 3.72 -15.32
C ILE A 345 -1.58 3.02 -16.60
N MET A 346 -2.24 1.94 -17.02
CA MET A 346 -1.90 1.22 -18.25
C MET A 346 -2.08 2.09 -19.49
N ASN A 347 -3.13 2.93 -19.56
CA ASN A 347 -3.32 3.87 -20.64
C ASN A 347 -2.19 4.91 -20.66
N LEU A 348 -1.81 5.47 -19.49
CA LEU A 348 -0.66 6.38 -19.40
C LEU A 348 0.65 5.70 -19.84
N ILE A 349 0.85 4.42 -19.50
CA ILE A 349 2.02 3.64 -19.94
C ILE A 349 2.01 3.47 -21.45
N LYS A 350 0.88 3.08 -22.05
CA LYS A 350 0.74 2.87 -23.50
C LYS A 350 0.98 4.17 -24.28
N ASP A 351 0.35 5.27 -23.86
CA ASP A 351 0.40 6.58 -24.51
C ASP A 351 1.78 7.24 -24.46
N ASN A 352 2.59 6.92 -23.44
CA ASN A 352 3.91 7.52 -23.24
C ASN A 352 5.08 6.56 -23.60
N SER A 353 4.82 5.30 -23.93
CA SER A 353 5.88 4.36 -24.37
C SER A 353 6.38 4.70 -25.76
N LYS A 354 7.71 4.67 -25.96
CA LYS A 354 8.34 4.84 -27.26
C LYS A 354 7.96 3.77 -28.26
#